data_00451b8479c52e7b3686cf24fd992302
#
_entry.id   00451b8479c52e7b3686cf24fd992302
#
_cell.length_a   1.000
_cell.length_b   1.000
_cell.length_c   1.000
_cell.angle_alpha   90.00
_cell.angle_beta   90.00
_cell.angle_gamma   90.00
#
_symmetry.space_group_name_H-M   'P 1'
#
loop_
_entity.id
_entity.type
_entity.pdbx_description
1 polymer ?
#
loop_
_entity_poly.entity_id
_entity_poly.type
_entity_poly.pdbx_seq_one_letter_code
_entity_poly.pdbx_strand_id
1 'polypeptide(L)'
;MKKIIKIVACVLLAVALAFCALCVYAATYSSEDDPLISLSYVNEVLLPQIKDMINDAVSGADIGDVTVTAPPETTEPEPEEEYPEGTVNTGSRYNTVNLKEGETLYASVNSCEVIVRSGSTKVVSPFTVKWEEQGVADTTAGTDIYNDEAVPNNHTIIIPRDDGRGITTLEGGAWVMVRGDYIIKDESGEVINK
;
A
#
# COMPACT_ATOMS: atom_id res chain seq x y z
N MET A 1 16.65 -48.22 -36.35
CA MET A 1 15.54 -47.25 -36.41
C MET A 1 14.36 -47.64 -35.51
N LYS A 2 13.71 -48.81 -35.64
CA LYS A 2 12.50 -49.17 -34.84
C LYS A 2 12.70 -49.16 -33.31
N LYS A 3 13.89 -49.47 -32.76
CA LYS A 3 14.18 -49.44 -31.33
C LYS A 3 14.28 -48.00 -30.79
N ILE A 4 14.89 -47.10 -31.54
CA ILE A 4 15.04 -45.68 -31.19
C ILE A 4 13.68 -45.00 -31.13
N ILE A 5 12.81 -45.27 -32.11
CA ILE A 5 11.44 -44.73 -32.17
C ILE A 5 10.62 -45.17 -30.91
N LYS A 6 10.77 -46.44 -30.49
CA LYS A 6 10.09 -46.92 -29.25
C LYS A 6 10.60 -46.23 -27.99
N ILE A 7 11.90 -46.00 -27.89
CA ILE A 7 12.48 -45.29 -26.75
C ILE A 7 12.00 -43.84 -26.70
N VAL A 8 12.01 -43.14 -27.84
CA VAL A 8 11.51 -41.74 -27.91
C VAL A 8 10.02 -41.68 -27.58
N ALA A 9 9.21 -42.62 -28.03
CA ALA A 9 7.79 -42.68 -27.70
C ALA A 9 7.54 -42.93 -26.21
N CYS A 10 8.34 -43.80 -25.56
CA CYS A 10 8.24 -44.02 -24.11
C CYS A 10 8.66 -42.79 -23.31
N VAL A 11 9.68 -42.05 -23.71
CA VAL A 11 10.11 -40.80 -23.04
C VAL A 11 9.04 -39.72 -23.17
N LEU A 12 8.47 -39.55 -24.36
CA LEU A 12 7.38 -38.58 -24.56
C LEU A 12 6.13 -38.92 -23.72
N LEU A 13 5.80 -40.19 -23.62
CA LEU A 13 4.68 -40.64 -22.79
C LEU A 13 4.94 -40.37 -21.29
N ALA A 14 6.16 -40.61 -20.83
CA ALA A 14 6.57 -40.35 -19.46
C ALA A 14 6.51 -38.84 -19.11
N VAL A 15 6.97 -37.98 -20.05
CA VAL A 15 6.89 -36.51 -19.89
C VAL A 15 5.44 -36.05 -19.88
N ALA A 16 4.58 -36.59 -20.75
CA ALA A 16 3.15 -36.24 -20.75
C ALA A 16 2.45 -36.64 -19.46
N LEU A 17 2.75 -37.83 -18.91
CA LEU A 17 2.21 -38.26 -17.62
C LEU A 17 2.69 -37.41 -16.45
N ALA A 18 3.98 -36.98 -16.45
CA ALA A 18 4.51 -36.06 -15.44
C ALA A 18 3.81 -34.69 -15.51
N PHE A 19 3.54 -34.19 -16.73
CA PHE A 19 2.84 -32.92 -16.92
C PHE A 19 1.37 -33.01 -16.44
N CYS A 20 0.68 -34.11 -16.70
CA CYS A 20 -0.66 -34.36 -16.17
C CYS A 20 -0.68 -34.42 -14.63
N ALA A 21 0.31 -35.04 -14.00
CA ALA A 21 0.44 -35.09 -12.54
C ALA A 21 0.67 -33.71 -11.95
N LEU A 22 1.46 -32.86 -12.57
CA LEU A 22 1.66 -31.44 -12.18
C LEU A 22 0.39 -30.61 -12.33
N CYS A 23 -0.40 -30.81 -13.38
CA CYS A 23 -1.67 -30.12 -13.56
C CYS A 23 -2.71 -30.54 -12.51
N VAL A 24 -2.75 -31.81 -12.11
CA VAL A 24 -3.64 -32.30 -11.02
C VAL A 24 -3.18 -31.72 -9.67
N TYR A 25 -1.88 -31.62 -9.43
CA TYR A 25 -1.37 -31.01 -8.20
C TYR A 25 -1.69 -29.52 -8.10
N ALA A 26 -1.66 -28.80 -9.22
CA ALA A 26 -2.05 -27.38 -9.28
C ALA A 26 -3.57 -27.19 -9.10
N ALA A 27 -4.38 -28.16 -9.52
CA ALA A 27 -5.85 -28.11 -9.37
C ALA A 27 -6.34 -28.48 -7.96
N THR A 28 -5.49 -29.09 -7.13
CA THR A 28 -5.78 -29.41 -5.72
C THR A 28 -5.37 -28.32 -4.73
N TYR A 29 -4.88 -27.17 -5.21
CA TYR A 29 -4.81 -25.98 -4.38
C TYR A 29 -6.24 -25.46 -4.21
N SER A 30 -6.95 -26.06 -3.26
CA SER A 30 -8.29 -25.60 -2.89
C SER A 30 -8.13 -24.31 -2.08
N SER A 31 -9.04 -23.39 -2.30
CA SER A 31 -9.18 -22.13 -1.59
C SER A 31 -9.50 -22.26 -0.09
N GLU A 32 -9.41 -23.46 0.48
CA GLU A 32 -9.64 -23.73 1.90
C GLU A 32 -8.44 -23.32 2.78
N ASP A 33 -7.22 -23.32 2.21
CA ASP A 33 -6.00 -22.98 2.97
C ASP A 33 -5.63 -21.47 2.92
N ASP A 34 -6.21 -20.71 1.99
CA ASP A 34 -6.06 -19.25 1.91
C ASP A 34 -7.35 -18.62 1.34
N PRO A 35 -8.40 -18.49 2.15
CA PRO A 35 -9.67 -17.98 1.68
C PRO A 35 -9.57 -16.47 1.38
N LEU A 36 -9.35 -16.13 0.13
CA LEU A 36 -9.76 -14.81 -0.37
C LEU A 36 -11.29 -14.76 -0.25
N ILE A 37 -11.79 -14.13 0.81
CA ILE A 37 -13.22 -13.94 1.01
C ILE A 37 -13.74 -13.03 -0.09
N SER A 38 -14.45 -13.61 -1.07
CA SER A 38 -15.10 -12.83 -2.12
C SER A 38 -16.34 -12.11 -1.56
N LEU A 39 -16.64 -10.93 -2.11
CA LEU A 39 -17.83 -10.16 -1.72
C LEU A 39 -19.12 -10.97 -1.92
N SER A 40 -19.18 -11.83 -2.93
CA SER A 40 -20.30 -12.76 -3.16
C SER A 40 -20.44 -13.79 -2.03
N TYR A 41 -19.35 -14.36 -1.54
CA TYR A 41 -19.39 -15.28 -0.39
C TYR A 41 -19.88 -14.56 0.88
N VAL A 42 -19.45 -13.32 1.10
CA VAL A 42 -19.94 -12.52 2.24
C VAL A 42 -21.45 -12.30 2.15
N ASN A 43 -21.95 -11.90 0.99
CA ASN A 43 -23.35 -11.53 0.82
C ASN A 43 -24.30 -12.74 0.71
N GLU A 44 -23.86 -13.82 0.06
CA GLU A 44 -24.72 -14.97 -0.25
C GLU A 44 -24.65 -16.09 0.78
N VAL A 45 -23.55 -16.17 1.52
CA VAL A 45 -23.32 -17.27 2.48
C VAL A 45 -23.18 -16.75 3.91
N LEU A 46 -22.24 -15.83 4.15
CA LEU A 46 -21.87 -15.42 5.51
C LEU A 46 -22.97 -14.57 6.18
N LEU A 47 -23.49 -13.56 5.48
CA LEU A 47 -24.53 -12.69 6.03
C LEU A 47 -25.85 -13.43 6.34
N PRO A 48 -26.36 -14.35 5.50
CA PRO A 48 -27.52 -15.18 5.85
C PRO A 48 -27.27 -16.03 7.09
N GLN A 49 -26.11 -16.71 7.20
CA GLN A 49 -25.77 -17.53 8.36
C GLN A 49 -25.70 -16.72 9.66
N ILE A 50 -25.11 -15.52 9.61
CA ILE A 50 -25.08 -14.61 10.77
C ILE A 50 -26.48 -14.18 11.16
N LYS A 51 -27.36 -13.86 10.19
CA LYS A 51 -28.76 -13.52 10.47
C LYS A 51 -29.51 -14.65 11.12
N ASP A 52 -29.33 -15.88 10.64
CA ASP A 52 -29.98 -17.07 11.21
C ASP A 52 -29.48 -17.32 12.64
N MET A 53 -28.17 -17.21 12.91
CA MET A 53 -27.62 -17.33 14.27
C MET A 53 -28.14 -16.26 15.21
N ILE A 54 -28.28 -15.02 14.73
CA ILE A 54 -28.86 -13.92 15.54
C ILE A 54 -30.34 -14.22 15.83
N ASN A 55 -31.12 -14.64 14.84
CA ASN A 55 -32.53 -14.97 15.02
C ASN A 55 -32.72 -16.12 15.99
N ASP A 56 -31.88 -17.16 15.94
CA ASP A 56 -31.92 -18.27 16.88
C ASP A 56 -31.57 -17.83 18.30
N ALA A 57 -30.55 -16.97 18.46
CA ALA A 57 -30.15 -16.43 19.75
C ALA A 57 -31.22 -15.52 20.36
N VAL A 58 -31.90 -14.72 19.53
CA VAL A 58 -32.98 -13.81 19.96
C VAL A 58 -34.26 -14.56 20.25
N SER A 59 -34.58 -15.64 19.50
CA SER A 59 -35.79 -16.44 19.70
C SER A 59 -35.78 -17.22 21.02
N GLY A 60 -34.61 -17.41 21.62
CA GLY A 60 -34.45 -18.08 22.93
C GLY A 60 -34.40 -17.14 24.13
N ALA A 61 -34.37 -15.85 23.92
CA ALA A 61 -34.36 -14.84 24.97
C ALA A 61 -35.71 -14.09 24.99
N ASP A 62 -36.39 -14.14 26.15
CA ASP A 62 -37.56 -13.32 26.44
C ASP A 62 -37.10 -11.87 26.61
N ILE A 63 -36.85 -11.21 25.48
CA ILE A 63 -36.47 -9.78 25.47
C ILE A 63 -37.75 -8.99 25.24
N GLY A 64 -38.34 -8.49 26.35
CA GLY A 64 -39.41 -7.51 26.27
C GLY A 64 -38.99 -6.34 25.37
N ASP A 65 -39.92 -6.00 24.47
CA ASP A 65 -40.00 -4.83 23.58
C ASP A 65 -38.68 -4.00 23.45
N VAL A 66 -37.70 -4.57 22.75
CA VAL A 66 -36.51 -3.80 22.33
C VAL A 66 -36.87 -3.08 21.06
N THR A 67 -37.34 -1.86 21.19
CA THR A 67 -37.32 -0.91 20.09
C THR A 67 -35.88 -0.81 19.61
N VAL A 68 -35.58 -1.36 18.43
CA VAL A 68 -34.28 -1.19 17.79
C VAL A 68 -34.19 0.29 17.39
N THR A 69 -33.83 1.12 18.33
CA THR A 69 -33.27 2.43 18.02
C THR A 69 -31.98 2.15 17.26
N ALA A 70 -31.85 2.72 16.06
CA ALA A 70 -30.57 2.71 15.34
C ALA A 70 -29.45 2.98 16.36
N PRO A 71 -28.30 2.29 16.25
CA PRO A 71 -27.20 2.57 17.15
C PRO A 71 -27.02 4.09 17.17
N PRO A 72 -26.93 4.73 18.33
CA PRO A 72 -26.55 6.12 18.35
C PRO A 72 -25.30 6.20 17.48
N GLU A 73 -25.29 7.10 16.51
CA GLU A 73 -24.05 7.56 15.94
C GLU A 73 -23.23 8.01 17.14
N THR A 74 -22.43 7.11 17.69
CA THR A 74 -21.39 7.45 18.62
C THR A 74 -20.38 8.19 17.77
N THR A 75 -20.63 9.47 17.57
CA THR A 75 -19.59 10.45 17.39
C THR A 75 -18.87 10.55 18.74
N GLU A 76 -18.20 9.47 19.14
CA GLU A 76 -17.04 9.60 19.97
C GLU A 76 -16.07 10.37 19.08
N PRO A 77 -15.68 11.62 19.44
CA PRO A 77 -14.68 12.31 18.63
C PRO A 77 -13.50 11.38 18.59
N GLU A 78 -13.16 10.90 17.39
CA GLU A 78 -11.90 10.24 17.12
C GLU A 78 -10.85 11.14 17.75
N PRO A 79 -9.97 10.64 18.65
CA PRO A 79 -9.02 11.49 19.33
C PRO A 79 -8.35 12.33 18.24
N GLU A 80 -8.46 13.66 18.34
CA GLU A 80 -7.80 14.58 17.41
C GLU A 80 -6.32 14.23 17.48
N GLU A 81 -5.83 13.52 16.46
CA GLU A 81 -4.40 13.29 16.30
C GLU A 81 -3.77 14.66 16.17
N GLU A 82 -3.00 15.06 17.16
CA GLU A 82 -2.30 16.35 17.20
C GLU A 82 -1.17 16.29 16.15
N TYR A 83 -1.49 16.75 14.96
CA TYR A 83 -0.51 16.81 13.87
C TYR A 83 0.53 17.89 14.17
N PRO A 84 1.83 17.64 13.88
CA PRO A 84 2.86 18.67 13.94
C PRO A 84 2.49 19.90 13.12
N GLU A 85 2.87 21.08 13.61
CA GLU A 85 2.58 22.35 12.93
C GLU A 85 3.10 22.32 11.48
N GLY A 86 2.25 22.70 10.52
CA GLY A 86 2.55 22.69 9.10
C GLY A 86 2.35 21.35 8.40
N THR A 87 1.89 20.30 9.10
CA THR A 87 1.50 19.04 8.44
C THR A 87 0.29 19.27 7.54
N VAL A 88 0.40 18.84 6.29
CA VAL A 88 -0.71 18.78 5.35
C VAL A 88 -1.18 17.34 5.22
N ASN A 89 -2.43 17.07 5.56
CA ASN A 89 -3.10 15.80 5.34
C ASN A 89 -3.97 15.88 4.10
N THR A 90 -3.67 15.09 3.10
CA THR A 90 -4.45 15.06 1.84
C THR A 90 -5.55 14.01 1.84
N GLY A 91 -5.59 13.14 2.85
CA GLY A 91 -6.41 11.95 2.86
C GLY A 91 -6.10 11.06 1.65
N SER A 92 -7.12 10.68 0.90
CA SER A 92 -6.98 9.82 -0.28
C SER A 92 -6.74 10.58 -1.60
N ARG A 93 -6.61 11.90 -1.57
CA ARG A 93 -6.47 12.73 -2.77
C ARG A 93 -5.02 13.14 -2.99
N TYR A 94 -4.64 13.37 -4.25
CA TYR A 94 -3.38 14.01 -4.57
C TYR A 94 -3.53 15.52 -4.56
N ASN A 95 -2.65 16.21 -3.83
CA ASN A 95 -2.41 17.64 -3.97
C ASN A 95 -1.27 17.87 -4.96
N THR A 96 -1.39 18.91 -5.78
CA THR A 96 -0.31 19.35 -6.65
C THR A 96 0.43 20.50 -5.98
N VAL A 97 1.71 20.31 -5.74
CA VAL A 97 2.58 21.26 -5.03
C VAL A 97 3.73 21.68 -5.93
N ASN A 98 4.03 22.96 -5.94
CA ASN A 98 5.25 23.50 -6.53
C ASN A 98 6.29 23.67 -5.43
N LEU A 99 7.35 22.89 -5.48
CA LEU A 99 8.52 23.01 -4.63
C LEU A 99 9.54 23.93 -5.31
N LYS A 100 9.99 24.96 -4.61
CA LYS A 100 11.08 25.83 -5.06
C LYS A 100 12.41 25.12 -4.86
N GLU A 101 13.45 25.68 -5.46
CA GLU A 101 14.81 25.23 -5.25
C GLU A 101 15.17 25.19 -3.76
N GLY A 102 15.77 24.08 -3.32
CA GLY A 102 16.17 23.85 -1.92
C GLY A 102 15.04 23.43 -0.98
N GLU A 103 13.76 23.56 -1.38
CA GLU A 103 12.67 23.05 -0.55
C GLU A 103 12.65 21.54 -0.54
N THR A 104 12.40 21.00 0.65
CA THR A 104 12.35 19.55 0.89
C THR A 104 10.98 19.15 1.42
N LEU A 105 10.39 18.14 0.80
CA LEU A 105 9.16 17.49 1.23
C LEU A 105 9.51 16.24 2.03
N TYR A 106 8.99 16.16 3.25
CA TYR A 106 9.13 15.01 4.15
C TYR A 106 7.76 14.38 4.39
N ALA A 107 7.74 13.09 4.72
CA ALA A 107 6.58 12.51 5.36
C ALA A 107 6.39 13.13 6.76
N SER A 108 5.15 13.23 7.22
CA SER A 108 4.81 13.73 8.56
C SER A 108 3.74 12.83 9.17
N VAL A 109 3.93 12.42 10.44
CA VAL A 109 3.06 11.49 11.18
C VAL A 109 3.05 10.08 10.56
N ASN A 110 2.59 9.97 9.31
CA ASN A 110 2.47 8.72 8.57
C ASN A 110 3.37 8.72 7.33
N SER A 111 3.08 7.84 6.39
CA SER A 111 3.72 7.81 5.09
C SER A 111 3.08 8.81 4.13
N CYS A 112 3.84 9.23 3.13
CA CYS A 112 3.27 9.92 1.98
C CYS A 112 3.77 9.32 0.67
N GLU A 113 2.96 9.49 -0.35
CA GLU A 113 3.22 9.05 -1.72
C GLU A 113 3.45 10.28 -2.60
N VAL A 114 4.52 10.27 -3.35
CA VAL A 114 4.96 11.41 -4.16
C VAL A 114 5.21 10.98 -5.59
N ILE A 115 4.76 11.81 -6.54
CA ILE A 115 5.07 11.67 -7.97
C ILE A 115 5.68 12.99 -8.45
N VAL A 116 6.95 12.97 -8.82
CA VAL A 116 7.60 14.13 -9.44
C VAL A 116 7.13 14.25 -10.88
N ARG A 117 6.45 15.34 -11.21
CA ARG A 117 5.88 15.57 -12.55
C ARG A 117 6.82 16.33 -13.47
N SER A 118 7.61 17.23 -12.91
CA SER A 118 8.63 17.96 -13.64
C SER A 118 9.66 18.56 -12.68
N GLY A 119 10.80 18.94 -13.18
CA GLY A 119 11.93 19.42 -12.42
C GLY A 119 12.89 18.31 -12.03
N SER A 120 13.85 18.63 -11.18
CA SER A 120 14.89 17.71 -10.71
C SER A 120 14.84 17.62 -9.19
N THR A 121 14.80 16.41 -8.66
CA THR A 121 14.78 16.15 -7.23
C THR A 121 15.72 15.01 -6.89
N LYS A 122 16.15 14.97 -5.64
CA LYS A 122 16.94 13.87 -5.08
C LYS A 122 16.39 13.48 -3.71
N VAL A 123 16.74 12.28 -3.28
CA VAL A 123 16.37 11.76 -1.96
C VAL A 123 17.23 12.42 -0.89
N VAL A 124 16.59 12.76 0.23
CA VAL A 124 17.22 13.09 1.50
C VAL A 124 16.91 12.00 2.49
N SER A 125 17.94 11.44 3.12
CA SER A 125 17.80 10.42 4.16
C SER A 125 18.87 10.60 5.22
N PRO A 126 18.54 10.55 6.51
CA PRO A 126 19.53 10.54 7.60
C PRO A 126 20.25 9.19 7.71
N PHE A 127 19.75 8.13 7.07
CA PHE A 127 20.28 6.77 7.16
C PHE A 127 21.30 6.52 6.04
N THR A 128 22.52 7.02 6.22
CA THR A 128 23.58 6.95 5.19
C THR A 128 24.68 5.95 5.50
N VAL A 129 24.60 5.27 6.66
CA VAL A 129 25.60 4.25 7.05
C VAL A 129 25.33 2.96 6.29
N LYS A 130 26.33 2.47 5.58
CA LYS A 130 26.25 1.37 4.60
C LYS A 130 25.46 0.11 5.02
N TRP A 131 25.40 -0.19 6.31
CA TRP A 131 24.68 -1.38 6.83
C TRP A 131 23.26 -1.07 7.32
N GLU A 132 22.92 0.20 7.42
CA GLU A 132 21.65 0.70 7.93
C GLU A 132 21.03 1.71 6.95
N GLU A 133 21.54 1.73 5.72
CA GLU A 133 21.09 2.61 4.68
C GLU A 133 19.61 2.38 4.37
N GLN A 134 18.81 3.43 4.49
CA GLN A 134 17.40 3.40 4.21
C GLN A 134 17.06 4.56 3.27
N GLY A 135 16.36 4.24 2.21
CA GLY A 135 15.90 5.18 1.22
C GLY A 135 14.40 5.36 1.23
N VAL A 136 13.90 5.85 0.13
CA VAL A 136 12.48 5.90 -0.23
C VAL A 136 12.20 4.80 -1.24
N ALA A 137 10.98 4.25 -1.24
CA ALA A 137 10.64 3.17 -2.13
C ALA A 137 10.12 3.69 -3.49
N ASP A 138 10.78 3.32 -4.58
CA ASP A 138 10.27 3.51 -5.94
C ASP A 138 9.43 2.29 -6.32
N THR A 139 8.12 2.40 -6.16
CA THR A 139 7.18 1.31 -6.46
C THR A 139 7.00 1.07 -7.96
N THR A 140 7.36 2.04 -8.79
CA THR A 140 7.30 1.91 -10.24
C THR A 140 8.46 1.06 -10.76
N ALA A 141 9.66 1.26 -10.21
CA ALA A 141 10.85 0.47 -10.57
C ALA A 141 11.01 -0.80 -9.72
N GLY A 142 10.35 -0.88 -8.55
CA GLY A 142 10.47 -1.99 -7.62
C GLY A 142 11.83 -2.01 -6.89
N THR A 143 12.40 -0.83 -6.61
CA THR A 143 13.69 -0.65 -5.92
C THR A 143 13.60 0.50 -4.92
N ASP A 144 14.57 0.56 -4.01
CA ASP A 144 14.77 1.74 -3.17
C ASP A 144 15.70 2.76 -3.86
N ILE A 145 15.47 4.04 -3.56
CA ILE A 145 16.34 5.16 -3.94
C ILE A 145 16.94 5.71 -2.67
N TYR A 146 18.25 5.77 -2.61
CA TYR A 146 18.99 6.14 -1.41
C TYR A 146 19.37 7.63 -1.37
N ASN A 147 19.97 8.05 -0.24
CA ASN A 147 20.36 9.43 -0.04
C ASN A 147 21.22 9.97 -1.19
N ASP A 148 20.95 11.21 -1.61
CA ASP A 148 21.58 11.92 -2.74
C ASP A 148 21.32 11.32 -4.14
N GLU A 149 20.62 10.24 -4.26
CA GLU A 149 20.21 9.69 -5.57
C GLU A 149 19.05 10.47 -6.18
N ALA A 150 19.06 10.59 -7.51
CA ALA A 150 18.02 11.29 -8.25
C ALA A 150 16.70 10.52 -8.23
N VAL A 151 15.60 11.25 -8.01
CA VAL A 151 14.25 10.70 -8.10
C VAL A 151 13.76 10.77 -9.55
N PRO A 152 13.38 9.62 -10.16
CA PRO A 152 12.87 9.62 -11.53
C PRO A 152 11.51 10.33 -11.64
N ASN A 153 11.32 11.12 -12.69
CA ASN A 153 10.03 11.74 -12.98
C ASN A 153 8.99 10.69 -13.37
N ASN A 154 7.74 10.92 -12.95
CA ASN A 154 6.57 10.07 -13.20
C ASN A 154 6.63 8.68 -12.57
N HIS A 155 7.54 8.44 -11.63
CA HIS A 155 7.52 7.27 -10.76
C HIS A 155 6.72 7.55 -9.49
N THR A 156 6.11 6.52 -8.95
CA THR A 156 5.43 6.57 -7.66
C THR A 156 6.44 6.25 -6.57
N ILE A 157 6.71 7.23 -5.73
CA ILE A 157 7.67 7.17 -4.64
C ILE A 157 6.93 7.15 -3.32
N ILE A 158 7.25 6.22 -2.44
CA ILE A 158 6.73 6.19 -1.08
C ILE A 158 7.82 6.64 -0.12
N ILE A 159 7.53 7.69 0.65
CA ILE A 159 8.30 8.08 1.82
C ILE A 159 7.61 7.39 3.01
N PRO A 160 8.23 6.37 3.62
CA PRO A 160 7.46 5.39 4.41
C PRO A 160 7.07 5.86 5.80
N ARG A 161 7.73 6.88 6.37
CA ARG A 161 7.43 7.39 7.71
C ARG A 161 8.08 8.73 7.99
N ASP A 162 7.65 9.38 9.06
CA ASP A 162 8.25 10.60 9.61
C ASP A 162 9.53 10.26 10.40
N ASP A 163 10.64 10.08 9.67
CA ASP A 163 11.96 9.76 10.23
C ASP A 163 13.10 10.58 9.59
N GLY A 164 12.73 11.67 8.93
CA GLY A 164 13.68 12.57 8.26
C GLY A 164 13.99 12.17 6.81
N ARG A 165 13.33 11.14 6.26
CA ARG A 165 13.40 10.84 4.83
C ARG A 165 12.47 11.73 4.03
N GLY A 166 12.94 12.15 2.85
CA GLY A 166 12.19 13.06 2.00
C GLY A 166 12.78 13.17 0.61
N ILE A 167 12.25 14.12 -0.15
CA ILE A 167 12.80 14.51 -1.44
C ILE A 167 13.06 16.01 -1.45
N THR A 168 14.24 16.43 -1.89
CA THR A 168 14.62 17.84 -2.03
C THR A 168 14.70 18.23 -3.50
N THR A 169 14.34 19.47 -3.79
CA THR A 169 14.42 20.00 -5.14
C THR A 169 15.81 20.55 -5.42
N LEU A 170 16.22 20.38 -6.66
CA LEU A 170 17.45 20.97 -7.20
C LEU A 170 17.12 22.27 -7.95
N GLU A 171 18.09 22.78 -8.70
CA GLU A 171 17.96 24.02 -9.47
C GLU A 171 16.66 24.06 -10.30
N GLY A 172 15.94 25.18 -10.23
CA GLY A 172 14.70 25.42 -10.95
C GLY A 172 13.43 24.90 -10.29
N GLY A 173 13.56 24.20 -9.15
CA GLY A 173 12.39 23.67 -8.44
C GLY A 173 11.72 22.46 -9.12
N ALA A 174 10.59 22.01 -8.59
CA ALA A 174 9.84 20.87 -9.12
C ALA A 174 8.33 20.98 -8.90
N TRP A 175 7.55 20.41 -9.80
CA TRP A 175 6.14 20.14 -9.59
C TRP A 175 5.96 18.71 -9.15
N VAL A 176 5.31 18.51 -8.02
CA VAL A 176 5.04 17.19 -7.44
C VAL A 176 3.56 17.00 -7.17
N MET A 177 3.09 15.76 -7.23
CA MET A 177 1.80 15.35 -6.73
C MET A 177 2.04 14.55 -5.45
N VAL A 178 1.34 14.90 -4.37
CA VAL A 178 1.52 14.28 -3.06
C VAL A 178 0.20 13.76 -2.52
N ARG A 179 0.22 12.58 -1.92
CA ARG A 179 -0.89 11.98 -1.20
C ARG A 179 -0.41 11.44 0.14
N GLY A 180 -1.17 11.64 1.21
CA GLY A 180 -0.82 11.28 2.59
C GLY A 180 -0.41 12.49 3.42
N ASP A 181 0.30 12.25 4.49
CA ASP A 181 0.71 13.28 5.45
C ASP A 181 2.12 13.77 5.12
N TYR A 182 2.26 15.04 4.86
CA TYR A 182 3.55 15.62 4.52
C TYR A 182 3.77 17.00 5.13
N ILE A 183 5.02 17.39 5.20
CA ILE A 183 5.49 18.71 5.61
C ILE A 183 6.56 19.19 4.63
N ILE A 184 6.59 20.49 4.35
CA ILE A 184 7.60 21.10 3.49
C ILE A 184 8.47 22.01 4.34
N LYS A 185 9.78 21.90 4.17
CA LYS A 185 10.76 22.76 4.83
C LYS A 185 11.67 23.41 3.79
N ASP A 186 12.11 24.64 4.09
CA ASP A 186 13.14 25.31 3.31
C ASP A 186 14.55 24.83 3.68
N GLU A 187 15.57 25.41 3.06
CA GLU A 187 16.98 25.11 3.35
C GLU A 187 17.39 25.41 4.79
N SER A 188 16.70 26.33 5.47
CA SER A 188 16.95 26.65 6.88
C SER A 188 16.28 25.66 7.85
N GLY A 189 15.41 24.78 7.33
CA GLY A 189 14.60 23.86 8.10
C GLY A 189 13.29 24.47 8.61
N GLU A 190 12.95 25.70 8.18
CA GLU A 190 11.69 26.36 8.53
C GLU A 190 10.53 25.74 7.72
N VAL A 191 9.39 25.54 8.41
CA VAL A 191 8.19 24.94 7.81
C VAL A 191 7.50 25.94 6.90
N ILE A 192 7.19 25.49 5.69
CA ILE A 192 6.49 26.27 4.68
C ILE A 192 5.08 25.73 4.49
N ASN A 193 4.08 26.55 4.74
CA ASN A 193 2.67 26.22 4.47
C ASN A 193 2.34 26.48 2.98
N LYS A 194 1.94 25.45 2.25
CA LYS A 194 1.54 25.50 0.84
C LYS A 194 0.22 24.79 0.59
#